data_7a6360899d8b1861828eeae251874e88
#
_entry.id   7a6360899d8b1861828eeae251874e88
#
_cell.length_a   1.000
_cell.length_b   1.000
_cell.length_c   1.000
_cell.angle_alpha   90.00
_cell.angle_beta   90.00
_cell.angle_gamma   90.00
#
_symmetry.space_group_name_H-M   'P 1'
#
loop_
_entity.id
_entity.type
_entity.pdbx_description
1 polymer ?
#
loop_
_entity_poly.entity_id
_entity_poly.type
_entity_poly.pdbx_seq_one_letter_code
_entity_poly.pdbx_strand_id
1 'polypeptide(L)'
;MMTSVEVVRQIAAGKHVLLERESIHAMAGILVCRKYKKGEIILNEGEVCECMRYIEKGMTRQFYFKYDKDVTEHIGYEGGMIICLESYLKQKPTRIMIEALEPTVLWEIKKDDIERLSMEHSDIGVLYRKFFEYSLIDSQIKADTLRFEPAHERYNKLLQLHPEILKRAPVSYTHLRAHETPEH
;
A
#
# COMPACT_ATOMS: atom_id res chain seq x y z
N MET A 1 -4.37 -18.76 6.20
CA MET A 1 -3.29 -17.83 6.60
C MET A 1 -2.00 -18.40 6.05
N MET A 2 -1.31 -17.61 5.26
CA MET A 2 -0.03 -18.01 4.67
C MET A 2 1.06 -18.14 5.74
N THR A 3 2.09 -18.92 5.43
CA THR A 3 3.35 -18.88 6.16
C THR A 3 4.16 -17.65 5.72
N SER A 4 5.09 -17.19 6.56
CA SER A 4 5.97 -16.07 6.19
C SER A 4 6.79 -16.35 4.91
N VAL A 5 7.19 -17.59 4.68
CA VAL A 5 7.90 -18.03 3.46
C VAL A 5 7.02 -17.90 2.21
N GLU A 6 5.75 -18.30 2.30
CA GLU A 6 4.78 -18.12 1.19
C GLU A 6 4.55 -16.66 0.88
N VAL A 7 4.45 -15.81 1.90
CA VAL A 7 4.30 -14.36 1.73
C VAL A 7 5.51 -13.76 1.03
N VAL A 8 6.74 -14.11 1.45
CA VAL A 8 7.96 -13.63 0.77
C VAL A 8 7.97 -14.01 -0.70
N ARG A 9 7.60 -15.26 -1.02
CA ARG A 9 7.53 -15.72 -2.41
C ARG A 9 6.51 -14.95 -3.22
N GLN A 10 5.36 -14.63 -2.65
CA GLN A 10 4.34 -13.81 -3.34
C GLN A 10 4.80 -12.38 -3.55
N ILE A 11 5.41 -11.76 -2.55
CA ILE A 11 6.00 -10.42 -2.66
C ILE A 11 7.04 -10.37 -3.80
N ALA A 12 7.96 -11.34 -3.83
CA ALA A 12 9.00 -11.41 -4.84
C ALA A 12 8.42 -11.65 -6.25
N ALA A 13 7.47 -12.58 -6.37
CA ALA A 13 6.78 -12.87 -7.63
C ALA A 13 6.03 -11.64 -8.18
N GLY A 14 5.34 -10.90 -7.33
CA GLY A 14 4.64 -9.66 -7.70
C GLY A 14 5.55 -8.53 -8.18
N LYS A 15 6.85 -8.63 -7.94
CA LYS A 15 7.87 -7.69 -8.43
C LYS A 15 8.81 -8.32 -9.48
N HIS A 16 8.52 -9.54 -9.92
CA HIS A 16 9.31 -10.30 -10.89
C HIS A 16 10.78 -10.45 -10.47
N VAL A 17 11.02 -10.68 -9.17
CA VAL A 17 12.36 -10.91 -8.59
C VAL A 17 12.47 -12.36 -8.16
N LEU A 18 13.56 -13.00 -8.52
CA LEU A 18 13.92 -14.32 -8.03
C LEU A 18 14.82 -14.15 -6.79
N LEU A 19 14.40 -14.73 -5.68
CA LEU A 19 15.17 -14.75 -4.44
C LEU A 19 15.82 -16.12 -4.25
N GLU A 20 17.04 -16.12 -3.76
CA GLU A 20 17.71 -17.32 -3.31
C GLU A 20 17.04 -17.90 -2.04
N ARG A 21 17.25 -19.18 -1.79
CA ARG A 21 16.63 -19.87 -0.66
C ARG A 21 16.99 -19.21 0.68
N GLU A 22 18.24 -18.81 0.85
CA GLU A 22 18.72 -18.13 2.04
C GLU A 22 18.03 -16.78 2.23
N SER A 23 17.93 -15.99 1.18
CA SER A 23 17.24 -14.68 1.15
C SER A 23 15.75 -14.81 1.50
N ILE A 24 15.08 -15.86 1.01
CA ILE A 24 13.67 -16.13 1.36
C ILE A 24 13.53 -16.38 2.87
N HIS A 25 14.43 -17.18 3.47
CA HIS A 25 14.37 -17.47 4.91
C HIS A 25 14.73 -16.24 5.74
N ALA A 26 15.74 -15.47 5.32
CA ALA A 26 16.11 -14.22 5.98
C ALA A 26 14.95 -13.22 6.00
N MET A 27 14.30 -12.99 4.84
CA MET A 27 13.11 -12.15 4.77
C MET A 27 11.94 -12.70 5.59
N ALA A 28 11.69 -14.01 5.54
CA ALA A 28 10.63 -14.63 6.32
C ALA A 28 10.81 -14.43 7.83
N GLY A 29 12.05 -14.33 8.29
CA GLY A 29 12.40 -14.10 9.70
C GLY A 29 12.11 -12.69 10.21
N ILE A 30 11.98 -11.69 9.32
CA ILE A 30 11.68 -10.30 9.70
C ILE A 30 10.20 -9.93 9.51
N LEU A 31 9.40 -10.80 8.92
CA LEU A 31 7.97 -10.54 8.71
C LEU A 31 7.17 -10.71 9.99
N VAL A 32 6.34 -9.72 10.32
CA VAL A 32 5.44 -9.75 11.47
C VAL A 32 3.98 -9.71 10.99
N CYS A 33 3.23 -10.78 11.30
CA CYS A 33 1.81 -10.85 10.98
C CYS A 33 0.98 -10.02 11.97
N ARG A 34 0.10 -9.18 11.44
CA ARG A 34 -0.88 -8.38 12.21
C ARG A 34 -2.28 -8.59 11.66
N LYS A 35 -3.25 -8.59 12.57
CA LYS A 35 -4.69 -8.71 12.24
C LYS A 35 -5.41 -7.48 12.73
N TYR A 36 -6.27 -6.94 11.88
CA TYR A 36 -7.05 -5.75 12.17
C TYR A 36 -8.54 -6.03 11.93
N LYS A 37 -9.38 -5.44 12.76
CA LYS A 37 -10.83 -5.45 12.56
C LYS A 37 -11.23 -4.35 11.58
N LYS A 38 -12.43 -4.45 11.04
CA LYS A 38 -13.03 -3.36 10.24
C LYS A 38 -13.06 -2.06 11.05
N GLY A 39 -12.61 -0.96 10.44
CA GLY A 39 -12.54 0.38 11.03
C GLY A 39 -11.35 0.61 11.95
N GLU A 40 -10.46 -0.37 12.11
CA GLU A 40 -9.29 -0.23 12.96
C GLU A 40 -8.19 0.57 12.23
N ILE A 41 -7.61 1.55 12.93
CA ILE A 41 -6.52 2.37 12.40
C ILE A 41 -5.21 1.59 12.51
N ILE A 42 -4.52 1.47 11.39
CA ILE A 42 -3.24 0.78 11.24
C ILE A 42 -2.07 1.74 11.43
N LEU A 43 -2.22 2.97 10.94
CA LEU A 43 -1.28 4.08 11.11
C LEU A 43 -2.08 5.37 11.26
N ASN A 44 -1.77 6.14 12.30
CA ASN A 44 -2.49 7.36 12.60
C ASN A 44 -1.74 8.60 12.08
N GLU A 45 -2.46 9.73 11.93
CA GLU A 45 -1.83 11.03 11.71
C GLU A 45 -0.88 11.37 12.86
N GLY A 46 0.29 11.92 12.52
CA GLY A 46 1.32 12.26 13.50
C GLY A 46 2.27 11.12 13.86
N GLU A 47 1.97 9.89 13.48
CA GLU A 47 2.89 8.75 13.64
C GLU A 47 3.90 8.68 12.48
N VAL A 48 5.01 7.99 12.71
CA VAL A 48 6.01 7.70 11.67
C VAL A 48 5.71 6.35 11.04
N CYS A 49 5.70 6.29 9.71
CA CYS A 49 5.55 5.04 8.98
C CYS A 49 6.88 4.26 8.99
N GLU A 50 7.04 3.36 9.95
CA GLU A 50 8.26 2.56 10.11
C GLU A 50 8.25 1.27 9.29
N CYS A 51 7.09 0.88 8.74
CA CYS A 51 6.92 -0.42 8.09
C CYS A 51 6.32 -0.29 6.69
N MET A 52 6.78 -1.14 5.77
CA MET A 52 6.03 -1.56 4.59
C MET A 52 5.09 -2.69 5.00
N ARG A 53 3.90 -2.76 4.40
CA ARG A 53 2.90 -3.77 4.77
C ARG A 53 2.35 -4.48 3.53
N TYR A 54 2.45 -5.79 3.51
CA TYR A 54 1.84 -6.65 2.50
C TYR A 54 0.44 -7.08 2.96
N ILE A 55 -0.55 -6.98 2.08
CA ILE A 55 -1.94 -7.36 2.37
C ILE A 55 -2.13 -8.83 1.96
N GLU A 56 -2.18 -9.73 2.95
CA GLU A 56 -2.53 -11.13 2.71
C GLU A 56 -4.02 -11.30 2.45
N LYS A 57 -4.84 -10.60 3.25
CA LYS A 57 -6.30 -10.69 3.18
C LYS A 57 -6.91 -9.37 3.64
N GLY A 58 -8.00 -8.98 2.99
CA GLY A 58 -8.77 -7.82 3.38
C GLY A 58 -8.47 -6.59 2.51
N MET A 59 -8.99 -5.47 2.95
CA MET A 59 -8.92 -4.21 2.23
C MET A 59 -8.57 -3.08 3.19
N THR A 60 -7.72 -2.17 2.75
CA THR A 60 -7.28 -0.99 3.50
C THR A 60 -7.48 0.27 2.68
N ARG A 61 -7.54 1.42 3.34
CA ARG A 61 -7.45 2.71 2.67
C ARG A 61 -6.38 3.58 3.30
N GLN A 62 -5.77 4.43 2.47
CA GLN A 62 -5.02 5.60 2.89
C GLN A 62 -5.90 6.82 2.71
N PHE A 63 -5.99 7.66 3.74
CA PHE A 63 -6.85 8.82 3.73
C PHE A 63 -6.27 9.94 4.60
N TYR A 64 -6.79 11.15 4.41
CA TYR A 64 -6.45 12.33 5.21
C TYR A 64 -7.68 13.24 5.32
N PHE A 65 -7.65 14.15 6.28
CA PHE A 65 -8.67 15.18 6.42
C PHE A 65 -8.25 16.47 5.72
N LYS A 66 -9.13 17.03 4.89
CA LYS A 66 -8.97 18.32 4.23
C LYS A 66 -10.23 19.14 4.46
N TYR A 67 -10.12 20.25 5.18
CA TYR A 67 -11.27 21.09 5.56
C TYR A 67 -12.41 20.26 6.19
N ASP A 68 -12.08 19.44 7.18
CA ASP A 68 -12.98 18.51 7.89
C ASP A 68 -13.66 17.46 7.00
N LYS A 69 -13.20 17.30 5.76
CA LYS A 69 -13.63 16.23 4.85
C LYS A 69 -12.63 15.11 4.82
N ASP A 70 -13.12 13.90 4.94
CA ASP A 70 -12.38 12.65 4.77
C ASP A 70 -12.08 12.44 3.27
N VAL A 71 -10.81 12.39 2.89
CA VAL A 71 -10.36 12.21 1.51
C VAL A 71 -9.56 10.92 1.40
N THR A 72 -10.11 9.93 0.70
CA THR A 72 -9.39 8.69 0.39
C THR A 72 -8.43 8.90 -0.76
N GLU A 73 -7.14 8.63 -0.52
CA GLU A 73 -6.07 8.76 -1.52
C GLU A 73 -5.78 7.44 -2.24
N HIS A 74 -5.82 6.32 -1.50
CA HIS A 74 -5.48 5.00 -2.04
C HIS A 74 -6.29 3.91 -1.34
N ILE A 75 -6.70 2.90 -2.10
CA ILE A 75 -7.30 1.66 -1.59
C ILE A 75 -6.37 0.51 -1.95
N GLY A 76 -5.95 -0.24 -0.92
CA GLY A 76 -5.15 -1.45 -1.04
C GLY A 76 -5.99 -2.69 -0.77
N TYR A 77 -5.70 -3.78 -1.47
CA TYR A 77 -6.35 -5.08 -1.33
C TYR A 77 -5.32 -6.20 -1.47
N GLU A 78 -5.77 -7.44 -1.40
CA GLU A 78 -4.91 -8.63 -1.39
C GLU A 78 -3.83 -8.62 -2.48
N GLY A 79 -2.63 -9.01 -2.12
CA GLY A 79 -1.44 -9.01 -3.00
C GLY A 79 -0.76 -7.65 -3.13
N GLY A 80 -1.40 -6.58 -2.66
CA GLY A 80 -0.85 -5.22 -2.66
C GLY A 80 0.08 -4.94 -1.49
N MET A 81 0.89 -3.90 -1.66
CA MET A 81 1.69 -3.30 -0.60
C MET A 81 1.09 -1.96 -0.21
N ILE A 82 1.07 -1.64 1.09
CA ILE A 82 0.64 -0.34 1.58
C ILE A 82 1.76 0.32 2.39
N ILE A 83 2.00 1.60 2.13
CA ILE A 83 3.08 2.38 2.74
C ILE A 83 2.76 3.88 2.64
N CYS A 84 2.98 4.64 3.70
CA CYS A 84 3.03 6.10 3.63
C CYS A 84 4.45 6.51 3.22
N LEU A 85 4.69 6.56 1.91
CA LEU A 85 6.03 6.58 1.31
C LEU A 85 6.89 7.74 1.82
N GLU A 86 6.36 8.96 1.87
CA GLU A 86 7.11 10.14 2.33
C GLU A 86 7.56 9.97 3.78
N SER A 87 6.64 9.57 4.66
CA SER A 87 6.94 9.32 6.07
C SER A 87 7.96 8.18 6.25
N TYR A 88 7.78 7.09 5.51
CA TYR A 88 8.69 5.95 5.53
C TYR A 88 10.11 6.32 5.11
N LEU A 89 10.28 7.09 4.04
CA LEU A 89 11.60 7.48 3.54
C LEU A 89 12.26 8.56 4.40
N LYS A 90 11.50 9.57 4.82
CA LYS A 90 12.02 10.69 5.61
C LYS A 90 12.07 10.44 7.11
N GLN A 91 11.44 9.36 7.59
CA GLN A 91 11.26 9.06 9.02
C GLN A 91 10.70 10.25 9.80
N LYS A 92 9.66 10.87 9.22
CA LYS A 92 8.93 12.01 9.80
C LYS A 92 7.44 11.67 9.95
N PRO A 93 6.73 12.32 10.89
CA PRO A 93 5.29 12.11 11.07
C PRO A 93 4.50 12.25 9.77
N THR A 94 3.55 11.33 9.56
CA THR A 94 2.65 11.35 8.41
C THR A 94 1.42 12.21 8.66
N ARG A 95 0.82 12.75 7.59
CA ARG A 95 -0.53 13.31 7.59
C ARG A 95 -1.56 12.31 7.06
N ILE A 96 -1.09 11.20 6.47
CA ILE A 96 -1.93 10.18 5.87
C ILE A 96 -2.13 9.08 6.89
N MET A 97 -3.38 8.72 7.11
CA MET A 97 -3.80 7.61 7.96
C MET A 97 -3.99 6.35 7.13
N ILE A 98 -3.87 5.19 7.76
CA ILE A 98 -4.21 3.90 7.17
C ILE A 98 -5.27 3.24 8.03
N GLU A 99 -6.37 2.78 7.42
CA GLU A 99 -7.50 2.12 8.07
C GLU A 99 -7.83 0.80 7.37
N ALA A 100 -8.25 -0.20 8.15
CA ALA A 100 -8.79 -1.46 7.64
C ALA A 100 -10.29 -1.29 7.31
N LEU A 101 -10.67 -1.49 6.04
CA LEU A 101 -12.07 -1.38 5.59
C LEU A 101 -12.90 -2.62 5.89
N GLU A 102 -12.25 -3.73 6.18
CA GLU A 102 -12.84 -5.01 6.56
C GLU A 102 -11.83 -5.79 7.44
N PRO A 103 -12.16 -7.00 7.97
CA PRO A 103 -11.18 -7.82 8.69
C PRO A 103 -9.97 -8.10 7.83
N THR A 104 -8.80 -7.60 8.23
CA THR A 104 -7.59 -7.53 7.40
C THR A 104 -6.42 -8.23 8.08
N VAL A 105 -5.63 -8.95 7.28
CA VAL A 105 -4.36 -9.57 7.70
C VAL A 105 -3.23 -8.92 6.92
N LEU A 106 -2.29 -8.31 7.65
CA LEU A 106 -1.12 -7.65 7.09
C LEU A 106 0.17 -8.33 7.56
N TRP A 107 1.18 -8.29 6.70
CA TRP A 107 2.55 -8.65 7.06
C TRP A 107 3.42 -7.41 7.01
N GLU A 108 3.95 -7.04 8.15
CA GLU A 108 4.79 -5.86 8.34
C GLU A 108 6.25 -6.20 8.13
N ILE A 109 6.96 -5.32 7.42
CA ILE A 109 8.40 -5.35 7.19
C ILE A 109 8.95 -4.03 7.70
N LYS A 110 9.70 -4.06 8.79
CA LYS A 110 10.32 -2.86 9.32
C LYS A 110 11.40 -2.33 8.40
N LYS A 111 11.50 -1.01 8.31
CA LYS A 111 12.49 -0.31 7.48
C LYS A 111 13.92 -0.77 7.79
N ASP A 112 14.32 -0.71 9.05
CA ASP A 112 15.70 -1.04 9.44
C ASP A 112 16.06 -2.50 9.13
N ASP A 113 15.10 -3.43 9.27
CA ASP A 113 15.32 -4.84 8.99
C ASP A 113 15.52 -5.10 7.49
N ILE A 114 14.68 -4.55 6.63
CA ILE A 114 14.80 -4.73 5.18
C ILE A 114 16.04 -4.02 4.63
N GLU A 115 16.39 -2.85 5.16
CA GLU A 115 17.60 -2.14 4.77
C GLU A 115 18.86 -2.92 5.14
N ARG A 116 18.91 -3.49 6.35
CA ARG A 116 20.00 -4.38 6.76
C ARG A 116 20.12 -5.60 5.83
N LEU A 117 19.01 -6.31 5.60
CA LEU A 117 19.00 -7.48 4.71
C LEU A 117 19.36 -7.12 3.26
N SER A 118 18.99 -5.94 2.79
CA SER A 118 19.33 -5.49 1.44
C SER A 118 20.84 -5.26 1.23
N MET A 119 21.58 -5.02 2.31
CA MET A 119 23.06 -4.93 2.27
C MET A 119 23.72 -6.30 2.37
N GLU A 120 23.08 -7.24 3.06
CA GLU A 120 23.59 -8.60 3.24
C GLU A 120 23.30 -9.51 2.04
N HIS A 121 22.17 -9.29 1.35
CA HIS A 121 21.69 -10.11 0.24
C HIS A 121 21.35 -9.23 -0.98
N SER A 122 22.10 -9.40 -2.06
CA SER A 122 21.95 -8.56 -3.27
C SER A 122 20.58 -8.69 -3.95
N ASP A 123 19.97 -9.85 -3.94
CA ASP A 123 18.65 -10.13 -4.50
C ASP A 123 17.52 -9.46 -3.68
N ILE A 124 17.67 -9.40 -2.34
CA ILE A 124 16.79 -8.60 -1.48
C ILE A 124 16.97 -7.11 -1.79
N GLY A 125 18.20 -6.65 -2.03
CA GLY A 125 18.47 -5.28 -2.46
C GLY A 125 17.80 -4.94 -3.78
N VAL A 126 17.78 -5.87 -4.75
CA VAL A 126 17.04 -5.73 -6.01
C VAL A 126 15.54 -5.64 -5.74
N LEU A 127 14.99 -6.52 -4.90
CA LEU A 127 13.56 -6.50 -4.54
C LEU A 127 13.18 -5.18 -3.87
N TYR A 128 13.97 -4.71 -2.90
CA TYR A 128 13.73 -3.46 -2.18
C TYR A 128 13.74 -2.25 -3.13
N ARG A 129 14.71 -2.18 -4.06
CA ARG A 129 14.73 -1.15 -5.10
C ARG A 129 13.49 -1.22 -6.00
N LYS A 130 13.07 -2.42 -6.40
CA LYS A 130 11.87 -2.61 -7.23
C LYS A 130 10.60 -2.04 -6.60
N PHE A 131 10.45 -2.09 -5.28
CA PHE A 131 9.33 -1.44 -4.61
C PHE A 131 9.24 0.05 -4.93
N PHE A 132 10.36 0.76 -4.87
CA PHE A 132 10.37 2.20 -5.13
C PHE A 132 10.23 2.51 -6.62
N GLU A 133 10.81 1.70 -7.50
CA GLU A 133 10.62 1.84 -8.95
C GLU A 133 9.12 1.74 -9.31
N TYR A 134 8.42 0.72 -8.81
CA TYR A 134 6.97 0.57 -9.03
C TYR A 134 6.17 1.70 -8.39
N SER A 135 6.49 2.09 -7.17
CA SER A 135 5.81 3.20 -6.48
C SER A 135 5.98 4.52 -7.22
N LEU A 136 7.15 4.78 -7.80
CA LEU A 136 7.41 5.97 -8.61
C LEU A 136 6.60 5.94 -9.91
N ILE A 137 6.57 4.80 -10.60
CA ILE A 137 5.77 4.63 -11.83
C ILE A 137 4.28 4.83 -11.52
N ASP A 138 3.76 4.21 -10.47
CA ASP A 138 2.36 4.36 -10.05
C ASP A 138 2.02 5.81 -9.70
N SER A 139 2.93 6.51 -9.02
CA SER A 139 2.75 7.93 -8.70
C SER A 139 2.72 8.79 -9.94
N GLN A 140 3.58 8.49 -10.93
CA GLN A 140 3.61 9.19 -12.20
C GLN A 140 2.32 8.95 -13.01
N ILE A 141 1.88 7.69 -13.10
CA ILE A 141 0.62 7.33 -13.77
C ILE A 141 -0.56 8.06 -13.12
N LYS A 142 -0.62 8.10 -11.78
CA LYS A 142 -1.66 8.84 -11.06
C LYS A 142 -1.64 10.34 -11.36
N ALA A 143 -0.46 10.95 -11.39
CA ALA A 143 -0.30 12.36 -11.72
C ALA A 143 -0.78 12.66 -13.15
N ASP A 144 -0.43 11.81 -14.11
CA ASP A 144 -0.83 11.95 -15.51
C ASP A 144 -2.34 11.74 -15.68
N THR A 145 -2.90 10.73 -15.02
CA THR A 145 -4.35 10.48 -14.99
C THR A 145 -5.12 11.69 -14.44
N LEU A 146 -4.62 12.31 -13.37
CA LEU A 146 -5.24 13.53 -12.81
C LEU A 146 -5.13 14.75 -13.74
N ARG A 147 -4.05 14.87 -14.52
CA ARG A 147 -3.83 15.98 -15.44
C ARG A 147 -4.63 15.89 -16.73
N PHE A 148 -4.74 14.68 -17.28
CA PHE A 148 -5.19 14.47 -18.65
C PHE A 148 -6.57 13.82 -18.77
N GLU A 149 -7.09 13.20 -17.70
CA GLU A 149 -8.35 12.46 -17.75
C GLU A 149 -9.46 13.15 -16.95
N PRO A 150 -10.66 13.34 -17.55
CA PRO A 150 -11.83 13.81 -16.82
C PRO A 150 -12.22 12.87 -15.69
N ALA A 151 -12.85 13.39 -14.64
CA ALA A 151 -13.24 12.62 -13.46
C ALA A 151 -14.13 11.41 -13.78
N HIS A 152 -15.07 11.54 -14.75
CA HIS A 152 -15.93 10.43 -15.15
C HIS A 152 -15.18 9.29 -15.84
N GLU A 153 -14.14 9.58 -16.63
CA GLU A 153 -13.31 8.55 -17.26
C GLU A 153 -12.48 7.80 -16.23
N ARG A 154 -11.90 8.51 -15.26
CA ARG A 154 -11.17 7.90 -14.15
C ARG A 154 -12.06 6.96 -13.34
N TYR A 155 -13.30 7.38 -13.08
CA TYR A 155 -14.28 6.55 -12.39
C TYR A 155 -14.63 5.30 -13.21
N ASN A 156 -14.89 5.43 -14.50
CA ASN A 156 -15.21 4.31 -15.38
C ASN A 156 -14.04 3.32 -15.47
N LYS A 157 -12.80 3.79 -15.51
CA LYS A 157 -11.61 2.93 -15.47
C LYS A 157 -11.51 2.17 -14.15
N LEU A 158 -11.77 2.82 -13.01
CA LEU A 158 -11.82 2.15 -11.71
C LEU A 158 -12.86 1.03 -11.69
N LEU A 159 -14.06 1.28 -12.24
CA LEU A 159 -15.12 0.29 -12.37
C LEU A 159 -14.71 -0.93 -13.19
N GLN A 160 -13.98 -0.70 -14.28
CA GLN A 160 -13.58 -1.77 -15.22
C GLN A 160 -12.38 -2.56 -14.69
N LEU A 161 -11.39 -1.88 -14.11
CA LEU A 161 -10.14 -2.50 -13.70
C LEU A 161 -10.21 -3.13 -12.29
N HIS A 162 -11.06 -2.60 -11.41
CA HIS A 162 -11.14 -3.00 -10.02
C HIS A 162 -12.59 -3.12 -9.52
N PRO A 163 -13.43 -3.96 -10.17
CA PRO A 163 -14.83 -4.10 -9.80
C PRO A 163 -15.03 -4.62 -8.36
N GLU A 164 -14.05 -5.31 -7.80
CA GLU A 164 -14.03 -5.79 -6.42
C GLU A 164 -13.97 -4.65 -5.39
N ILE A 165 -13.30 -3.54 -5.71
CA ILE A 165 -13.24 -2.37 -4.82
C ILE A 165 -14.65 -1.84 -4.55
N LEU A 166 -15.46 -1.75 -5.59
CA LEU A 166 -16.82 -1.20 -5.50
C LEU A 166 -17.77 -2.09 -4.71
N LYS A 167 -17.54 -3.41 -4.72
CA LYS A 167 -18.35 -4.35 -3.96
C LYS A 167 -18.02 -4.36 -2.48
N ARG A 168 -16.80 -4.01 -2.13
CA ARG A 168 -16.25 -4.16 -0.77
C ARG A 168 -16.02 -2.81 -0.07
N ALA A 169 -15.67 -1.75 -0.81
CA ALA A 169 -15.48 -0.42 -0.25
C ALA A 169 -16.82 0.37 -0.24
N PRO A 170 -17.09 1.17 0.81
CA PRO A 170 -18.22 2.08 0.81
C PRO A 170 -18.21 3.02 -0.40
N VAL A 171 -19.36 3.23 -1.01
CA VAL A 171 -19.51 4.09 -2.21
C VAL A 171 -19.00 5.51 -1.96
N SER A 172 -19.12 6.01 -0.72
CA SER A 172 -18.59 7.32 -0.30
C SER A 172 -17.08 7.47 -0.52
N TYR A 173 -16.30 6.38 -0.46
CA TYR A 173 -14.86 6.43 -0.68
C TYR A 173 -14.46 6.39 -2.15
N THR A 174 -15.34 5.87 -3.01
CA THR A 174 -15.13 5.81 -4.46
C THR A 174 -15.63 7.07 -5.17
N HIS A 175 -16.66 7.74 -4.62
CA HIS A 175 -17.21 8.98 -5.19
C HIS A 175 -16.39 10.24 -4.89
N LEU A 176 -15.63 10.28 -3.79
CA LEU A 176 -14.87 11.47 -3.37
C LEU A 176 -13.80 11.92 -4.37
N ARG A 177 -13.33 11.04 -5.25
CA ARG A 177 -12.41 11.41 -6.34
C ARG A 177 -13.08 11.88 -7.63
N ALA A 178 -14.39 11.61 -7.77
CA ALA A 178 -15.14 12.05 -8.96
C ALA A 178 -15.64 13.50 -8.86
N HIS A 179 -15.72 14.07 -7.65
CA HIS A 179 -16.31 15.38 -7.37
C HIS A 179 -15.32 16.52 -7.08
N GLU A 180 -14.03 16.33 -7.25
CA GLU A 180 -13.10 17.45 -7.29
C GLU A 180 -13.15 18.11 -8.69
N THR A 181 -14.29 18.67 -9.07
CA THR A 181 -14.32 19.79 -10.00
C THR A 181 -14.03 21.03 -9.18
N PRO A 182 -13.05 21.88 -9.54
CA PRO A 182 -12.97 23.21 -8.99
C PRO A 182 -14.22 23.95 -9.46
N GLU A 183 -15.14 24.26 -8.55
CA GLU A 183 -16.09 25.33 -8.78
C GLU A 183 -15.29 26.64 -8.82
N HIS A 184 -15.56 27.40 -9.86
CA HIS A 184 -14.99 28.71 -10.16
C HIS A 184 -15.07 29.70 -9.01
#